data_fc766fc80e371180d5478748dda9f7bf
#
_entry.id   fc766fc80e371180d5478748dda9f7bf
#
_cell.length_a   1.000
_cell.length_b   1.000
_cell.length_c   1.000
_cell.angle_alpha   90.00
_cell.angle_beta   90.00
_cell.angle_gamma   90.00
#
_symmetry.space_group_name_H-M   'P 1'
#
loop_
_entity.id
_entity.type
_entity.pdbx_description
1 polymer ?
#
loop_
_entity_poly.entity_id
_entity_poly.type
_entity_poly.pdbx_seq_one_letter_code
_entity_poly.pdbx_strand_id
1 'polypeptide(L)'
;MRGEYRRPWLKLWAIECLEGSIRYQLDAAERGTWYDMLALARVSGQDGAISDRDGRAYPHSFIANRLNITLELLEATLQKCLDEGRVTEDEGGIHITNWKVYQSEYERQKPYRDRKKAEENPDKYIEGEYGHMVKR
;
A
#
# COMPACT_ATOMS: atom_id res chain seq x y z
N MET A 1 -13.42 11.64 -11.41
CA MET A 1 -12.84 11.51 -11.22
C MET A 1 -12.31 11.43 -10.73
N ARG A 2 -12.06 11.55 -10.56
CA ARG A 2 -11.58 11.43 -10.16
C ARG A 2 -10.62 11.46 -9.80
N GLY A 3 -10.39 11.56 -9.36
CA GLY A 3 -9.24 11.86 -8.79
C GLY A 3 -8.16 10.93 -9.10
N GLU A 4 -8.04 9.89 -8.50
CA GLU A 4 -6.95 8.97 -8.70
C GLU A 4 -7.19 8.09 -9.89
N TYR A 5 -6.13 7.81 -10.65
CA TYR A 5 -6.23 6.89 -11.74
C TYR A 5 -6.56 5.49 -11.20
N ARG A 6 -7.57 4.87 -11.77
CA ARG A 6 -8.00 3.61 -11.27
C ARG A 6 -7.36 2.49 -12.02
N ARG A 7 -6.37 1.88 -11.45
CA ARG A 7 -5.69 0.76 -12.05
C ARG A 7 -6.29 -0.54 -11.53
N PRO A 8 -6.26 -1.60 -12.33
CA PRO A 8 -6.76 -2.89 -11.85
C PRO A 8 -5.77 -3.65 -10.99
N TRP A 9 -4.62 -3.06 -10.70
CA TRP A 9 -3.58 -3.71 -9.92
C TRP A 9 -2.99 -2.72 -8.92
N LEU A 10 -2.25 -3.27 -7.99
CA LEU A 10 -1.54 -2.44 -7.04
C LEU A 10 -0.11 -2.94 -6.92
N LYS A 11 0.77 -2.10 -6.37
CA LYS A 11 2.16 -2.47 -6.19
C LYS A 11 2.38 -3.09 -4.84
N LEU A 12 3.13 -4.17 -4.78
CA LEU A 12 3.57 -4.76 -3.54
C LEU A 12 5.07 -4.79 -3.55
N TRP A 13 5.66 -4.40 -2.44
CA TRP A 13 7.11 -4.40 -2.31
C TRP A 13 7.52 -5.74 -1.75
N ALA A 14 7.99 -6.61 -2.62
CA ALA A 14 8.21 -8.01 -2.28
C ALA A 14 9.13 -8.20 -1.09
N ILE A 15 10.20 -7.41 -1.01
CA ILE A 15 11.14 -7.59 0.09
C ILE A 15 10.47 -7.23 1.42
N GLU A 16 9.61 -6.24 1.43
CA GLU A 16 8.91 -5.87 2.65
C GLU A 16 7.88 -6.90 3.05
N CYS A 17 7.30 -7.59 2.07
CA CYS A 17 6.38 -8.66 2.38
C CYS A 17 7.07 -9.79 3.12
N LEU A 18 8.32 -10.03 2.82
CA LEU A 18 9.04 -11.16 3.40
C LEU A 18 9.90 -10.78 4.59
N GLU A 19 10.39 -9.57 4.64
CA GLU A 19 11.36 -9.18 5.65
C GLU A 19 10.95 -7.94 6.43
N GLY A 20 9.91 -7.25 6.04
CA GLY A 20 9.47 -6.07 6.75
C GLY A 20 8.68 -6.42 8.01
N SER A 21 8.29 -5.39 8.73
CA SER A 21 7.60 -5.58 10.00
C SER A 21 6.28 -6.32 9.84
N ILE A 22 5.64 -6.21 8.68
CA ILE A 22 4.37 -6.89 8.49
C ILE A 22 4.51 -8.39 8.62
N ARG A 23 5.67 -8.94 8.26
CA ARG A 23 5.92 -10.36 8.34
C ARG A 23 5.89 -10.85 9.79
N TYR A 24 6.36 -10.01 10.70
CA TYR A 24 6.54 -10.41 12.09
C TYR A 24 5.44 -9.90 13.01
N GLN A 25 4.75 -8.85 12.64
CA GLN A 25 3.74 -8.24 13.51
C GLN A 25 2.33 -8.75 13.27
N LEU A 26 2.10 -9.31 12.08
CA LEU A 26 0.79 -9.86 11.74
C LEU A 26 0.95 -11.35 11.49
N ASP A 27 -0.02 -12.13 11.93
CA ASP A 27 0.00 -13.56 11.60
C ASP A 27 -0.51 -13.75 10.17
N ALA A 28 -0.56 -14.99 9.73
CA ALA A 28 -0.88 -15.27 8.34
C ALA A 28 -2.28 -14.77 7.95
N ALA A 29 -3.27 -14.97 8.82
CA ALA A 29 -4.62 -14.50 8.50
C ALA A 29 -4.68 -12.99 8.48
N GLU A 30 -3.96 -12.36 9.38
CA GLU A 30 -3.92 -10.90 9.42
C GLU A 30 -3.17 -10.32 8.24
N ARG A 31 -2.11 -11.00 7.80
CA ARG A 31 -1.40 -10.53 6.60
C ARG A 31 -2.31 -10.62 5.37
N GLY A 32 -3.06 -11.71 5.25
CA GLY A 32 -4.02 -11.83 4.16
C GLY A 32 -5.04 -10.73 4.20
N THR A 33 -5.54 -10.42 5.40
CA THR A 33 -6.51 -9.35 5.57
C THR A 33 -5.89 -8.00 5.19
N TRP A 34 -4.64 -7.78 5.58
CA TRP A 34 -3.94 -6.55 5.22
C TRP A 34 -3.84 -6.39 3.71
N TYR A 35 -3.44 -7.46 3.01
CA TYR A 35 -3.33 -7.37 1.55
C TYR A 35 -4.68 -7.16 0.90
N ASP A 36 -5.73 -7.76 1.46
CA ASP A 36 -7.10 -7.52 0.97
C ASP A 36 -7.50 -6.07 1.17
N MET A 37 -7.09 -5.47 2.30
CA MET A 37 -7.37 -4.07 2.55
C MET A 37 -6.67 -3.18 1.54
N LEU A 38 -5.45 -3.51 1.16
CA LEU A 38 -4.75 -2.75 0.14
C LEU A 38 -5.49 -2.85 -1.20
N ALA A 39 -5.96 -4.04 -1.54
CA ALA A 39 -6.72 -4.20 -2.77
C ALA A 39 -8.02 -3.40 -2.73
N LEU A 40 -8.69 -3.42 -1.58
CA LEU A 40 -9.93 -2.67 -1.45
C LEU A 40 -9.68 -1.16 -1.54
N ALA A 41 -8.57 -0.69 -0.96
CA ALA A 41 -8.21 0.72 -1.09
C ALA A 41 -7.98 1.08 -2.55
N ARG A 42 -7.36 0.17 -3.31
CA ARG A 42 -7.14 0.45 -4.73
C ARG A 42 -8.46 0.58 -5.48
N VAL A 43 -9.37 -0.36 -5.29
CA VAL A 43 -10.63 -0.28 -6.04
C VAL A 43 -11.55 0.81 -5.54
N SER A 44 -11.34 1.32 -4.32
CA SER A 44 -12.11 2.46 -3.84
C SER A 44 -11.79 3.72 -4.64
N GLY A 45 -10.59 3.81 -5.18
CA GLY A 45 -10.22 4.97 -6.01
C GLY A 45 -10.19 6.27 -5.25
N GLN A 46 -9.91 6.22 -3.95
CA GLN A 46 -9.93 7.38 -3.08
C GLN A 46 -8.55 7.66 -2.47
N ASP A 47 -7.52 7.41 -3.28
CA ASP A 47 -6.16 7.79 -2.92
C ASP A 47 -5.70 7.12 -1.63
N GLY A 48 -5.98 5.83 -1.51
CA GLY A 48 -5.54 5.05 -0.37
C GLY A 48 -6.54 4.93 0.75
N ALA A 49 -7.72 5.52 0.59
CA ALA A 49 -8.77 5.40 1.60
C ALA A 49 -9.74 4.29 1.19
N ILE A 50 -10.17 3.52 2.16
CA ILE A 50 -11.22 2.54 1.95
C ILE A 50 -12.52 3.26 2.29
N SER A 51 -13.19 3.76 1.27
CA SER A 51 -14.38 4.58 1.47
C SER A 51 -15.30 4.45 0.28
N ASP A 52 -16.52 4.95 0.44
CA ASP A 52 -17.47 4.90 -0.65
C ASP A 52 -17.16 6.01 -1.66
N ARG A 53 -17.99 6.06 -2.69
CA ARG A 53 -17.78 7.00 -3.77
C ARG A 53 -17.82 8.46 -3.31
N ASP A 54 -18.52 8.73 -2.22
CA ASP A 54 -18.62 10.07 -1.68
C ASP A 54 -17.56 10.35 -0.62
N GLY A 55 -16.63 9.44 -0.42
CA GLY A 55 -15.56 9.64 0.54
C GLY A 55 -15.94 9.37 1.97
N ARG A 56 -17.01 8.59 2.19
CA ARG A 56 -17.43 8.27 3.54
C ARG A 56 -17.04 6.86 3.90
N ALA A 57 -16.78 6.65 5.19
CA ALA A 57 -16.34 5.35 5.67
C ALA A 57 -17.41 4.31 5.46
N TYR A 58 -16.99 3.11 5.09
CA TYR A 58 -17.87 1.95 5.16
C TYR A 58 -17.91 1.44 6.58
N PRO A 59 -19.03 0.89 7.04
CA PRO A 59 -19.02 0.17 8.31
C PRO A 59 -18.07 -1.01 8.24
N HIS A 60 -17.47 -1.35 9.36
CA HIS A 60 -16.53 -2.49 9.39
C HIS A 60 -17.22 -3.78 8.94
N SER A 61 -18.49 -3.95 9.31
CA SER A 61 -19.22 -5.15 8.89
C SER A 61 -19.33 -5.24 7.37
N PHE A 62 -19.49 -4.11 6.70
CA PHE A 62 -19.52 -4.11 5.26
C PHE A 62 -18.18 -4.53 4.68
N ILE A 63 -17.10 -4.02 5.26
CA ILE A 63 -15.77 -4.37 4.77
C ILE A 63 -15.50 -5.85 4.99
N ALA A 64 -15.81 -6.36 6.18
CA ALA A 64 -15.60 -7.78 6.46
C ALA A 64 -16.38 -8.64 5.49
N ASN A 65 -17.62 -8.27 5.22
CA ASN A 65 -18.44 -9.01 4.30
C ASN A 65 -17.89 -8.95 2.87
N ARG A 66 -17.42 -7.78 2.47
CA ARG A 66 -16.84 -7.58 1.14
C ARG A 66 -15.60 -8.44 0.95
N LEU A 67 -14.82 -8.60 2.01
CA LEU A 67 -13.58 -9.38 1.95
C LEU A 67 -13.80 -10.85 2.29
N ASN A 68 -15.02 -11.20 2.67
CA ASN A 68 -15.36 -12.57 3.02
C ASN A 68 -14.53 -13.10 4.18
N ILE A 69 -14.44 -12.27 5.22
CA ILE A 69 -13.76 -12.65 6.46
C ILE A 69 -14.69 -12.32 7.62
N THR A 70 -14.35 -12.81 8.79
CA THR A 70 -15.15 -12.49 9.96
C THR A 70 -14.89 -11.06 10.41
N LEU A 71 -15.87 -10.47 11.06
CA LEU A 71 -15.69 -9.14 11.61
C LEU A 71 -14.58 -9.14 12.65
N GLU A 72 -14.50 -10.21 13.44
CA GLU A 72 -13.45 -10.32 14.44
C GLU A 72 -12.05 -10.25 13.82
N LEU A 73 -11.85 -10.97 12.72
CA LEU A 73 -10.54 -10.94 12.07
C LEU A 73 -10.24 -9.56 11.52
N LEU A 74 -11.22 -8.93 10.90
CA LEU A 74 -11.02 -7.57 10.39
C LEU A 74 -10.64 -6.64 11.52
N GLU A 75 -11.38 -6.68 12.60
CA GLU A 75 -11.14 -5.71 13.67
C GLU A 75 -9.86 -5.97 14.42
N ALA A 76 -9.48 -7.23 14.58
CA ALA A 76 -8.19 -7.54 15.20
C ALA A 76 -7.04 -7.04 14.33
N THR A 77 -7.14 -7.27 13.02
CA THR A 77 -6.12 -6.81 12.10
C THR A 77 -6.06 -5.29 12.08
N LEU A 78 -7.23 -4.67 12.01
CA LEU A 78 -7.30 -3.22 11.95
C LEU A 78 -6.70 -2.59 13.21
N GLN A 79 -6.98 -3.16 14.37
CA GLN A 79 -6.44 -2.61 15.61
C GLN A 79 -4.91 -2.67 15.60
N LYS A 80 -4.34 -3.78 15.17
CA LYS A 80 -2.89 -3.86 15.08
C LYS A 80 -2.34 -2.85 14.09
N CYS A 81 -2.99 -2.68 12.97
CA CYS A 81 -2.53 -1.73 11.95
C CYS A 81 -2.63 -0.30 12.44
N LEU A 82 -3.66 0.02 13.23
CA LEU A 82 -3.76 1.34 13.84
C LEU A 82 -2.64 1.54 14.85
N ASP A 83 -2.40 0.55 15.68
CA ASP A 83 -1.36 0.65 16.70
C ASP A 83 0.02 0.81 16.10
N GLU A 84 0.23 0.19 14.96
CA GLU A 84 1.53 0.22 14.29
C GLU A 84 1.68 1.40 13.34
N GLY A 85 0.63 2.20 13.18
CA GLY A 85 0.70 3.35 12.29
C GLY A 85 0.59 3.03 10.83
N ARG A 86 0.16 1.81 10.48
CA ARG A 86 0.00 1.45 9.07
C ARG A 86 -1.23 2.08 8.47
N VAL A 87 -2.22 2.36 9.29
CA VAL A 87 -3.44 3.01 8.84
C VAL A 87 -3.87 4.02 9.88
N THR A 88 -4.73 4.94 9.45
CA THR A 88 -5.50 5.78 10.36
C THR A 88 -6.96 5.59 9.99
N GLU A 89 -7.85 6.05 10.83
CA GLU A 89 -9.27 5.88 10.57
C GLU A 89 -10.04 7.09 11.05
N ASP A 90 -10.98 7.55 10.25
CA ASP A 90 -11.84 8.68 10.61
C ASP A 90 -13.14 8.53 9.84
N GLU A 91 -13.95 9.58 9.78
CA GLU A 91 -15.22 9.50 9.08
C GLU A 91 -15.05 9.33 7.58
N GLY A 92 -13.87 9.56 7.07
CA GLY A 92 -13.57 9.32 5.66
C GLY A 92 -13.12 7.89 5.37
N GLY A 93 -13.04 7.06 6.40
CA GLY A 93 -12.69 5.65 6.21
C GLY A 93 -11.34 5.29 6.78
N ILE A 94 -10.86 4.15 6.35
CA ILE A 94 -9.54 3.64 6.74
C ILE A 94 -8.55 4.14 5.71
N HIS A 95 -7.53 4.85 6.14
CA HIS A 95 -6.54 5.44 5.26
C HIS A 95 -5.23 4.70 5.40
N ILE A 96 -4.70 4.22 4.27
CA ILE A 96 -3.40 3.54 4.25
C ILE A 96 -2.32 4.61 4.33
N THR A 97 -1.53 4.58 5.37
CA THR A 97 -0.64 5.67 5.70
C THR A 97 0.35 6.04 4.60
N ASN A 98 1.01 5.08 4.03
CA ASN A 98 2.06 5.39 3.04
C ASN A 98 1.62 5.09 1.62
N TRP A 99 0.33 5.22 1.35
CA TRP A 99 -0.21 4.85 0.06
C TRP A 99 0.48 5.53 -1.10
N LYS A 100 0.62 6.84 -1.03
CA LYS A 100 1.20 7.57 -2.15
C LYS A 100 2.64 7.19 -2.40
N VAL A 101 3.38 6.99 -1.33
CA VAL A 101 4.78 6.64 -1.47
C VAL A 101 4.94 5.30 -2.20
N TYR A 102 4.11 4.32 -1.84
CA TYR A 102 4.29 2.99 -2.40
C TYR A 102 3.54 2.77 -3.70
N GLN A 103 2.50 3.55 -3.97
CA GLN A 103 1.69 3.31 -5.16
C GLN A 103 1.88 4.34 -6.26
N SER A 104 2.38 5.52 -5.93
CA SER A 104 2.53 6.57 -6.93
C SER A 104 3.66 6.23 -7.87
N GLU A 105 3.38 6.27 -9.14
CA GLU A 105 4.40 6.00 -10.14
C GLU A 105 5.45 7.09 -10.12
N TYR A 106 5.03 8.33 -9.97
CA TYR A 106 5.97 9.44 -9.97
C TYR A 106 6.93 9.34 -8.79
N GLU A 107 6.38 9.16 -7.59
CA GLU A 107 7.22 9.10 -6.40
C GLU A 107 8.16 7.92 -6.46
N ARG A 108 7.66 6.80 -6.95
CA ARG A 108 8.49 5.63 -7.01
C ARG A 108 9.62 5.77 -8.01
N GLN A 109 9.40 6.47 -9.09
CA GLN A 109 10.39 6.59 -10.12
C GLN A 109 11.32 7.76 -9.96
N LYS A 110 11.04 8.63 -9.03
CA LYS A 110 11.89 9.80 -8.86
C LYS A 110 13.34 9.43 -8.58
N PRO A 111 13.65 8.54 -7.65
CA PRO A 111 15.05 8.18 -7.44
C PRO A 111 15.65 7.52 -8.67
N TYR A 112 14.87 6.74 -9.41
CA TYR A 112 15.39 6.13 -10.62
C TYR A 112 15.73 7.20 -11.66
N ARG A 113 14.87 8.17 -11.82
CA ARG A 113 15.16 9.25 -12.78
C ARG A 113 16.37 10.05 -12.38
N ASP A 114 16.54 10.29 -11.09
CA ASP A 114 17.73 11.02 -10.63
C ASP A 114 19.00 10.22 -10.90
N ARG A 115 18.95 8.93 -10.67
CA ARG A 115 20.08 8.06 -10.99
C ARG A 115 20.37 8.05 -12.47
N LYS A 116 19.31 8.04 -13.28
CA LYS A 116 19.47 8.03 -14.71
C LYS A 116 20.19 9.29 -15.18
N LYS A 117 19.85 10.42 -14.59
CA LYS A 117 20.53 11.64 -14.93
C LYS A 117 21.99 11.56 -14.56
N ALA A 118 22.31 10.97 -13.44
CA ALA A 118 23.69 10.80 -13.05
C ALA A 118 24.43 9.89 -14.00
N GLU A 119 23.75 8.87 -14.50
CA GLU A 119 24.40 7.96 -15.41
C GLU A 119 24.70 8.57 -16.75
N GLU A 120 23.95 9.57 -17.11
CA GLU A 120 24.23 10.23 -18.36
C GLU A 120 25.51 11.03 -18.32
N ASN A 121 26.04 11.28 -17.20
CA ASN A 121 27.31 11.83 -17.03
C ASN A 121 28.20 10.72 -16.91
N PRO A 122 29.11 10.63 -17.79
CA PRO A 122 29.84 9.45 -17.92
C PRO A 122 30.45 8.87 -16.78
N ASP A 123 30.96 9.44 -16.06
CA ASP A 123 31.63 8.81 -15.15
C ASP A 123 30.90 8.37 -14.11
N LYS A 124 29.90 8.17 -14.20
CA LYS A 124 29.27 7.92 -13.22
C LYS A 124 28.80 6.75 -12.87
N TYR A 125 28.11 6.30 -12.81
CA TYR A 125 27.39 5.41 -12.14
C TYR A 125 27.54 4.09 -12.55
N ILE A 126 27.91 3.25 -11.87
CA ILE A 126 28.07 2.07 -12.22
C ILE A 126 27.17 1.10 -11.87
N GLU A 127 26.60 0.69 -11.40
CA GLU A 127 25.85 -0.25 -11.04
C GLU A 127 25.22 -0.49 -10.18
N GLY A 128 24.44 -0.82 -9.92
CA GLY A 128 23.83 -1.04 -9.39
C GLY A 128 23.20 -1.31 -8.45
N GLU A 129 22.76 -0.93 -8.02
CA GLU A 129 22.31 -1.11 -7.11
C GLU A 129 21.07 -1.46 -6.96
N TYR A 130 20.57 -1.53 -7.22
CA TYR A 130 19.49 -1.91 -7.14
C TYR A 130 19.33 -2.95 -7.41
N GLY A 131 19.99 -2.91 -7.24
CA GLY A 131 20.21 -3.64 -7.38
C GLY A 131 19.71 -4.47 -7.07
N HIS A 132 19.94 -4.60 -6.62
CA HIS A 132 19.40 -5.51 -6.46
C HIS A 132 18.35 -5.42 -7.20
N MET A 133 18.27 -4.84 -7.85
CA MET A 133 17.60 -4.73 -8.64
C MET A 133 17.84 -4.22 -9.60
N VAL A 134 18.61 -3.76 -9.99
CA VAL A 134 19.05 -3.28 -10.87
C VAL A 134 19.73 -3.47 -11.57
N LYS A 135 20.27 -3.62 -12.00
CA LYS A 135 20.91 -3.67 -12.66
C LYS A 135 21.33 -4.41 -12.77
N ARG A 136 21.40 -4.88 -12.67
CA ARG A 136 22.06 -5.44 -12.83
C ARG A 136 21.94 -6.14 -13.58
#